data_daf1d6d2c8413a6e0b8b8d3d7f6de7f9
#
_entry.id   daf1d6d2c8413a6e0b8b8d3d7f6de7f9
#
_cell.length_a   1.000
_cell.length_b   1.000
_cell.length_c   1.000
_cell.angle_alpha   90.00
_cell.angle_beta   90.00
_cell.angle_gamma   90.00
#
_symmetry.space_group_name_H-M   'P 1'
#
loop_
_entity.id
_entity.type
_entity.pdbx_description
1 polymer ?
#
loop_
_entity_poly.entity_id
_entity_poly.type
_entity_poly.pdbx_seq_one_letter_code
_entity_poly.pdbx_strand_id
1 'polypeptide(L)'
;MRQNKPRRVIHDVAELPVLCDCAEAGLLLRRNPEVIAKMAKEGVLKGAKQGQSWFFRRDDLVEYMDKLFETGGTGAEYESR
;
A
#
# COMPACT_ATOMS: atom_id res chain seq x y z
N MET A 1 0.99 24.06 15.34
CA MET A 1 1.06 23.61 15.10
C MET A 1 1.34 23.23 14.59
N ARG A 2 1.58 23.02 14.54
CA ARG A 2 1.90 22.54 14.04
C ARG A 2 2.08 21.84 13.56
N GLN A 3 2.06 21.57 13.49
CA GLN A 3 2.19 20.99 13.12
C GLN A 3 2.60 20.44 12.49
N ASN A 4 2.61 20.32 12.67
CA ASN A 4 3.16 19.69 11.94
C ASN A 4 3.19 18.32 11.92
N LYS A 5 2.38 17.65 11.68
CA LYS A 5 2.41 16.34 11.59
C LYS A 5 2.96 15.89 10.34
N PRO A 6 4.06 15.34 10.32
CA PRO A 6 4.76 15.08 9.09
C PRO A 6 4.15 14.00 8.25
N ARG A 7 3.46 13.05 8.83
CA ARG A 7 2.88 12.06 7.97
C ARG A 7 1.56 11.63 8.50
N ARG A 8 0.71 11.22 7.56
CA ARG A 8 -0.58 10.72 7.90
C ARG A 8 -0.48 9.30 8.42
N VAL A 9 -1.41 8.94 9.25
CA VAL A 9 -1.52 7.59 9.76
C VAL A 9 -2.92 7.11 9.46
N ILE A 10 -3.04 5.93 8.89
CA ILE A 10 -4.33 5.36 8.57
C ILE A 10 -4.74 4.47 9.73
N HIS A 11 -5.81 4.85 10.39
CA HIS A 11 -6.34 4.07 11.51
C HIS A 11 -7.42 3.10 11.06
N ASP A 12 -8.08 3.43 9.97
CA ASP A 12 -9.20 2.63 9.49
C ASP A 12 -9.16 2.64 7.98
N VAL A 13 -9.28 1.48 7.38
CA VAL A 13 -9.29 1.37 5.93
C VAL A 13 -10.35 2.27 5.32
N ALA A 14 -11.44 2.49 6.02
CA ALA A 14 -12.50 3.33 5.49
C ALA A 14 -12.06 4.76 5.27
N GLU A 15 -10.93 5.17 5.83
CA GLU A 15 -10.40 6.51 5.59
C GLU A 15 -9.84 6.65 4.18
N LEU A 16 -9.60 5.54 3.51
CA LEU A 16 -9.07 5.58 2.16
C LEU A 16 -10.21 5.60 1.16
N PRO A 17 -10.01 6.25 0.02
CA PRO A 17 -11.01 6.19 -1.04
C PRO A 17 -11.06 4.78 -1.63
N VAL A 18 -12.14 4.49 -2.33
CA VAL A 18 -12.27 3.21 -3.00
C VAL A 18 -11.14 3.01 -4.01
N LEU A 19 -10.76 4.08 -4.68
CA LEU A 19 -9.65 4.03 -5.62
C LEU A 19 -8.50 4.83 -5.04
N CYS A 20 -7.37 4.16 -4.83
CA CYS A 20 -6.21 4.77 -4.18
C CYS A 20 -5.07 4.96 -5.16
N ASP A 21 -4.27 5.99 -4.94
CA ASP A 21 -3.04 6.14 -5.72
C ASP A 21 -1.88 5.52 -4.95
N CYS A 22 -0.67 5.67 -5.48
CA CYS A 22 0.49 5.07 -4.84
C CYS A 22 0.74 5.63 -3.44
N ALA A 23 0.49 6.91 -3.26
CA ALA A 23 0.71 7.51 -1.96
C ALA A 23 -0.25 6.94 -0.93
N GLU A 24 -1.51 6.80 -1.32
CA GLU A 24 -2.51 6.26 -0.42
C GLU A 24 -2.27 4.79 -0.12
N ALA A 25 -1.91 4.03 -1.15
CA ALA A 25 -1.58 2.63 -0.93
C ALA A 25 -0.37 2.51 -0.01
N GLY A 26 0.59 3.41 -0.18
CA GLY A 26 1.76 3.42 0.68
C GLY A 26 1.43 3.72 2.13
N LEU A 27 0.45 4.59 2.35
CA LEU A 27 0.03 4.87 3.72
C LEU A 27 -0.52 3.61 4.39
N LEU A 28 -1.33 2.87 3.66
CA LEU A 28 -1.93 1.67 4.21
C LEU A 28 -0.89 0.59 4.46
N LEU A 29 -0.02 0.37 3.48
CA LEU A 29 0.94 -0.72 3.57
C LEU A 29 2.26 -0.29 4.20
N ARG A 30 2.37 0.96 4.54
CA ARG A 30 3.56 1.52 5.18
C ARG A 30 4.78 1.36 4.31
N ARG A 31 4.61 1.72 3.06
CA ARG A 31 5.69 1.64 2.09
C ARG A 31 5.79 2.97 1.36
N ASN A 32 6.99 3.23 0.88
CA ASN A 32 7.23 4.38 0.04
C ASN A 32 6.42 4.27 -1.24
N PRO A 33 5.83 5.36 -1.75
CA PRO A 33 5.04 5.28 -2.98
C PRO A 33 5.81 4.69 -4.15
N GLU A 34 7.12 4.93 -4.22
CA GLU A 34 7.91 4.36 -5.31
C GLU A 34 7.96 2.85 -5.22
N VAL A 35 8.01 2.33 -4.01
CA VAL A 35 8.00 0.89 -3.81
C VAL A 35 6.65 0.31 -4.22
N ILE A 36 5.57 1.03 -3.92
CA ILE A 36 4.24 0.59 -4.31
C ILE A 36 4.14 0.49 -5.83
N ALA A 37 4.65 1.51 -6.53
CA ALA A 37 4.61 1.48 -7.99
C ALA A 37 5.42 0.32 -8.54
N LYS A 38 6.54 0.04 -7.92
CA LYS A 38 7.37 -1.07 -8.35
C LYS A 38 6.66 -2.40 -8.14
N MET A 39 6.00 -2.54 -7.00
CA MET A 39 5.25 -3.76 -6.71
C MET A 39 4.15 -3.98 -7.74
N ALA A 40 3.47 -2.90 -8.13
CA ALA A 40 2.43 -3.01 -9.14
C ALA A 40 3.02 -3.39 -10.48
N LYS A 41 4.14 -2.79 -10.83
CA LYS A 41 4.79 -3.07 -12.09
C LYS A 41 5.23 -4.52 -12.17
N GLU A 42 5.63 -5.08 -11.06
CA GLU A 42 6.10 -6.45 -11.01
C GLU A 42 4.97 -7.45 -10.84
N GLY A 43 3.75 -6.98 -10.69
CA GLY A 43 2.62 -7.87 -10.53
C GLY A 43 2.42 -8.40 -9.12
N VAL A 44 3.20 -7.91 -8.18
CA VAL A 44 3.08 -8.33 -6.79
C VAL A 44 1.82 -7.75 -6.17
N LEU A 45 1.49 -6.53 -6.56
CA LEU A 45 0.32 -5.84 -6.05
C LEU A 45 -0.62 -5.54 -7.20
N LYS A 46 -1.88 -5.90 -7.02
CA LYS A 46 -2.85 -5.72 -8.09
C LYS A 46 -3.19 -4.24 -8.26
N GLY A 47 -2.97 -3.72 -9.44
CA GLY A 47 -3.25 -2.33 -9.71
C GLY A 47 -3.44 -2.11 -11.19
N ALA A 48 -3.87 -0.91 -11.55
CA ALA A 48 -4.07 -0.53 -12.95
C ALA A 48 -3.33 0.77 -13.21
N LYS A 49 -2.66 0.82 -14.34
CA LYS A 49 -1.95 2.02 -14.72
C LYS A 49 -2.77 2.83 -15.68
N GLN A 50 -2.92 4.11 -15.40
CA GLN A 50 -3.61 5.03 -16.28
C GLN A 50 -2.68 6.20 -16.51
N GLY A 51 -2.25 6.38 -17.75
CA GLY A 51 -1.28 7.41 -18.04
C GLY A 51 0.00 7.15 -17.28
N GLN A 52 0.40 8.09 -16.46
CA GLN A 52 1.62 7.97 -15.70
C GLN A 52 1.40 7.49 -14.28
N SER A 53 0.17 7.22 -13.92
CA SER A 53 -0.15 6.93 -12.53
C SER A 53 -0.69 5.53 -12.34
N TRP A 54 -0.38 4.94 -11.20
CA TRP A 54 -0.93 3.66 -10.80
C TRP A 54 -2.08 3.89 -9.84
N PHE A 55 -3.13 3.10 -9.99
CA PHE A 55 -4.27 3.14 -9.10
C PHE A 55 -4.59 1.76 -8.60
N PHE A 56 -5.10 1.69 -7.39
CA PHE A 56 -5.36 0.43 -6.72
C PHE A 56 -6.73 0.50 -6.08
N ARG A 57 -7.47 -0.59 -6.14
CA ARG A 57 -8.73 -0.62 -5.42
C ARG A 57 -8.43 -0.90 -3.95
N ARG A 58 -9.14 -0.18 -3.09
CA ARG A 58 -8.93 -0.36 -1.67
C ARG A 58 -9.07 -1.81 -1.24
N ASP A 59 -10.07 -2.51 -1.79
CA ASP A 59 -10.31 -3.90 -1.44
C ASP A 59 -9.13 -4.79 -1.83
N ASP A 60 -8.50 -4.50 -2.95
CA ASP A 60 -7.34 -5.28 -3.37
C ASP A 60 -6.15 -5.05 -2.46
N LEU A 61 -6.02 -3.86 -1.94
CA LEU A 61 -4.95 -3.56 -0.99
C LEU A 61 -5.17 -4.31 0.31
N VAL A 62 -6.40 -4.36 0.77
CA VAL A 62 -6.72 -5.07 1.98
C VAL A 62 -6.47 -6.55 1.80
N GLU A 63 -6.85 -7.08 0.64
CA GLU A 63 -6.63 -8.49 0.36
C GLU A 63 -5.14 -8.83 0.37
N TYR A 64 -4.34 -7.96 -0.21
CA TYR A 64 -2.90 -8.17 -0.21
C TYR A 64 -2.35 -8.20 1.21
N MET A 65 -2.80 -7.27 2.03
CA MET A 65 -2.37 -7.19 3.41
C MET A 65 -2.77 -8.44 4.17
N ASP A 66 -4.00 -8.90 3.96
CA ASP A 66 -4.48 -10.09 4.63
C ASP A 66 -3.64 -11.32 4.26
N LYS A 67 -3.26 -11.41 3.00
CA LYS A 67 -2.47 -12.53 2.56
C LYS A 67 -1.08 -12.52 3.19
N LEU A 68 -0.53 -11.34 3.36
CA LEU A 68 0.75 -11.24 4.04
C LEU A 68 0.69 -11.84 5.43
N PHE A 69 -0.35 -11.49 6.16
CA PHE A 69 -0.48 -11.97 7.52
C PHE A 69 -0.86 -13.44 7.58
N GLU A 70 -1.58 -13.91 6.57
CA GLU A 70 -1.94 -15.30 6.52
C GLU A 70 -0.73 -16.20 6.35
N THR A 71 0.19 -15.80 5.51
CA THR A 71 1.37 -16.61 5.28
C THR A 71 2.31 -16.54 6.46
N GLY A 72 2.14 -15.55 7.28
CA GLY A 72 2.87 -15.46 8.52
C GLY A 72 4.33 -15.21 8.38
N GLY A 73 4.99 -16.00 7.62
CA GLY A 73 6.42 -15.89 7.52
C GLY A 73 6.89 -14.95 6.45
N THR A 74 6.00 -14.55 5.59
CA THR A 74 6.43 -13.78 4.46
C THR A 74 7.09 -12.49 4.85
N GLY A 75 6.47 -11.77 5.75
CA GLY A 75 7.05 -10.52 6.18
C GLY A 75 8.38 -10.73 6.85
N ALA A 76 8.47 -11.79 7.59
CA ALA A 76 9.70 -12.06 8.30
C ALA A 76 10.84 -12.34 7.35
N GLU A 77 10.54 -12.89 6.23
CA GLU A 77 11.58 -13.18 5.29
C GLU A 77 12.28 -11.96 4.79
N TYR A 78 11.56 -10.89 4.66
CA TYR A 78 12.19 -9.68 4.21
C TYR A 78 13.16 -9.17 5.20
N GLU A 79 12.75 -9.23 6.43
CA GLU A 79 13.58 -8.66 7.39
C GLU A 79 14.74 -9.47 7.66
N SER A 80 14.63 -10.70 7.48
CA SER A 80 15.75 -11.48 7.80
C SER A 80 16.86 -11.14 6.93
N ARG A 81 16.56 -10.58 6.30
CA ARG A 81 17.55 -10.20 5.78
C ARG A 81 18.01 -9.49 5.61
#